data_8220f347f271a2012e93fa6cad228370
#
_entry.id   8220f347f271a2012e93fa6cad228370
#
_cell.length_a   1.000
_cell.length_b   1.000
_cell.length_c   1.000
_cell.angle_alpha   90.00
_cell.angle_beta   90.00
_cell.angle_gamma   90.00
#
_symmetry.space_group_name_H-M   'P 1'
#
loop_
_entity.id
_entity.type
_entity.pdbx_description
1 polymer ?
#
loop_
_entity_poly.entity_id
_entity_poly.type
_entity_poly.pdbx_seq_one_letter_code
_entity_poly.pdbx_strand_id
1 'polypeptide(L)'
;MYEFIAVIKESQIGKGGAYVVFPYDIRKEFGKGRLKVHATFDGEEYDGSIVNMGIKNPDGSICYILGIKKEIRKKIGKDIGDKVKVRVEEQGR
;
A
#
# COMPACT_ATOMS: atom_id res chain seq x y z
N MET A 1 10.44 -2.57 10.13
CA MET A 1 10.39 -2.08 8.74
C MET A 1 10.08 -3.24 7.81
N TYR A 2 9.20 -3.02 6.86
CA TYR A 2 8.83 -4.02 5.85
C TYR A 2 9.29 -3.55 4.49
N GLU A 3 9.77 -4.47 3.68
CA GLU A 3 10.19 -4.16 2.32
C GLU A 3 9.71 -5.27 1.40
N PHE A 4 9.09 -4.89 0.30
CA PHE A 4 8.54 -5.86 -0.65
C PHE A 4 8.36 -5.22 -2.02
N ILE A 5 8.16 -6.05 -3.04
CA ILE A 5 7.83 -5.59 -4.38
C ILE A 5 6.37 -5.88 -4.64
N ALA A 6 5.65 -4.89 -5.14
CA ALA A 6 4.22 -5.00 -5.39
C ALA A 6 3.88 -4.46 -6.78
N VAL A 7 2.80 -4.98 -7.35
CA VAL A 7 2.24 -4.46 -8.59
C VAL A 7 1.22 -3.38 -8.25
N ILE A 8 1.31 -2.25 -8.93
CA ILE A 8 0.35 -1.17 -8.75
C ILE A 8 -0.97 -1.59 -9.38
N LYS A 9 -2.03 -1.57 -8.58
CA LYS A 9 -3.37 -1.98 -9.01
C LYS A 9 -4.31 -0.78 -9.06
N GLU A 10 -5.27 -0.83 -9.96
CA GLU A 10 -6.29 0.21 -10.07
C GLU A 10 -7.30 0.05 -8.94
N SER A 11 -7.61 1.17 -8.27
CA SER A 11 -8.66 1.20 -7.26
C SER A 11 -10.02 1.20 -7.95
N GLN A 12 -10.93 0.36 -7.48
CA GLN A 12 -12.31 0.34 -7.97
C GLN A 12 -13.16 1.43 -7.31
N ILE A 13 -12.60 2.08 -6.29
CA ILE A 13 -13.27 3.15 -5.56
C ILE A 13 -12.59 4.46 -5.95
N GLY A 14 -13.35 5.36 -6.61
CA GLY A 14 -12.82 6.63 -7.07
C GLY A 14 -12.03 6.53 -8.37
N LYS A 15 -12.05 7.59 -9.14
CA LYS A 15 -11.38 7.65 -10.44
C LYS A 15 -9.90 7.98 -10.28
N GLY A 16 -9.06 7.27 -11.00
CA GLY A 16 -7.64 7.52 -11.03
C GLY A 16 -6.89 7.06 -9.79
N GLY A 17 -7.56 6.39 -8.88
CA GLY A 17 -6.92 5.86 -7.69
C GLY A 17 -6.14 4.58 -7.99
N ALA A 18 -5.08 4.36 -7.22
CA ALA A 18 -4.28 3.15 -7.33
C ALA A 18 -3.79 2.74 -5.95
N TYR A 19 -3.42 1.48 -5.81
CA TYR A 19 -2.93 0.95 -4.54
C TYR A 19 -1.96 -0.20 -4.77
N VAL A 20 -1.22 -0.52 -3.71
CA VAL A 20 -0.42 -1.75 -3.65
C VAL A 20 -0.95 -2.59 -2.50
N VAL A 21 -0.85 -3.91 -2.62
CA VAL A 21 -1.25 -4.83 -1.57
C VAL A 21 -0.12 -4.93 -0.55
N PHE A 22 -0.47 -4.73 0.74
CA PHE A 22 0.48 -4.98 1.82
C PHE A 22 0.41 -6.47 2.16
N PRO A 23 1.51 -7.22 2.00
CA PRO A 23 1.47 -8.69 2.06
C PRO A 23 1.42 -9.28 3.47
N TYR A 24 1.26 -8.44 4.49
CA TYR A 24 1.22 -8.89 5.89
C TYR A 24 -0.11 -8.52 6.52
N ASP A 25 -0.45 -9.20 7.62
CA ASP A 25 -1.68 -8.94 8.37
C ASP A 25 -1.39 -7.93 9.47
N ILE A 26 -1.85 -6.67 9.29
CA ILE A 26 -1.56 -5.62 10.27
C ILE A 26 -2.27 -5.84 11.60
N ARG A 27 -3.40 -6.53 11.60
CA ARG A 27 -4.10 -6.85 12.85
C ARG A 27 -3.27 -7.82 13.68
N LYS A 28 -2.69 -8.80 13.02
CA LYS A 28 -1.85 -9.79 13.69
C LYS A 28 -0.50 -9.21 14.10
N GLU A 29 0.10 -8.38 13.25
CA GLU A 29 1.42 -7.81 13.49
C GLU A 29 1.39 -6.63 14.47
N PHE A 30 0.36 -5.80 14.40
CA PHE A 30 0.28 -4.54 15.15
C PHE A 30 -0.96 -4.42 16.03
N GLY A 31 -1.88 -5.37 15.95
CA GLY A 31 -3.12 -5.33 16.72
C GLY A 31 -4.10 -4.25 16.27
N LYS A 32 -3.96 -3.76 15.04
CA LYS A 32 -4.76 -2.66 14.50
C LYS A 32 -5.42 -3.05 13.20
N GLY A 33 -6.61 -2.47 12.93
CA GLY A 33 -7.28 -2.63 11.64
C GLY A 33 -6.89 -1.58 10.61
N ARG A 34 -6.18 -0.55 11.06
CA ARG A 34 -5.66 0.53 10.22
C ARG A 34 -4.32 0.97 10.81
N LEU A 35 -3.34 1.19 9.95
CA LEU A 35 -2.01 1.54 10.41
C LEU A 35 -1.47 2.73 9.65
N LYS A 36 -1.13 3.79 10.37
CA LYS A 36 -0.45 4.94 9.78
C LYS A 36 1.01 4.56 9.55
N VAL A 37 1.50 4.81 8.34
CA VAL A 37 2.84 4.41 7.95
C VAL A 37 3.57 5.52 7.24
N HIS A 38 4.89 5.45 7.33
CA HIS A 38 5.80 6.19 6.49
C HIS A 38 6.34 5.19 5.47
N ALA A 39 6.13 5.47 4.20
CA ALA A 39 6.46 4.53 3.13
C ALA A 39 7.35 5.18 2.08
N THR A 40 8.08 4.36 1.34
CA THR A 40 8.74 4.81 0.11
C THR A 40 8.33 3.90 -1.03
N PHE A 41 8.11 4.51 -2.18
CA PHE A 41 7.84 3.81 -3.44
C PHE A 41 9.00 4.10 -4.38
N ASP A 42 9.84 3.11 -4.64
CA ASP A 42 11.07 3.28 -5.42
C ASP A 42 11.92 4.46 -4.89
N GLY A 43 11.93 4.63 -3.55
CA GLY A 43 12.65 5.70 -2.89
C GLY A 43 11.88 7.00 -2.70
N GLU A 44 10.71 7.16 -3.30
CA GLU A 44 9.91 8.37 -3.13
C GLU A 44 9.07 8.27 -1.86
N GLU A 45 9.21 9.25 -0.97
CA GLU A 45 8.58 9.22 0.35
C GLU A 45 7.09 9.56 0.30
N TYR A 46 6.32 8.87 1.12
CA TYR A 46 4.89 9.09 1.23
C TYR A 46 4.40 8.69 2.61
N ASP A 47 3.63 9.57 3.27
CA ASP A 47 2.95 9.27 4.52
C ASP A 47 1.51 8.91 4.22
N GLY A 48 1.10 7.72 4.61
CA GLY A 48 -0.24 7.23 4.33
C GLY A 48 -0.70 6.24 5.38
N SER A 49 -1.70 5.46 5.02
CA SER A 49 -2.26 4.46 5.92
C SER A 49 -2.49 3.15 5.17
N ILE A 50 -2.18 2.05 5.84
CA ILE A 50 -2.57 0.73 5.39
C ILE A 50 -3.97 0.49 5.93
N VAL A 51 -4.90 0.12 5.06
CA VAL A 51 -6.32 0.02 5.41
C VAL A 51 -6.94 -1.24 4.83
N ASN A 52 -8.08 -1.62 5.41
CA ASN A 52 -8.97 -2.65 4.87
C ASN A 52 -10.08 -1.94 4.08
N MET A 53 -10.13 -2.17 2.78
CA MET A 53 -11.13 -1.58 1.89
C MET A 53 -12.19 -2.58 1.45
N GLY A 54 -12.35 -3.66 2.21
CA GLY A 54 -13.33 -4.69 1.88
C GLY A 54 -12.89 -5.69 0.82
N ILE A 55 -11.61 -5.67 0.47
CA ILE A 55 -11.04 -6.61 -0.49
C ILE A 55 -10.55 -7.84 0.27
N LYS A 56 -10.75 -9.02 -0.31
CA LYS A 56 -10.27 -10.28 0.27
C LYS A 56 -9.18 -10.89 -0.60
N ASN A 57 -8.22 -11.53 0.06
CA ASN A 57 -7.24 -12.37 -0.62
C ASN A 57 -7.91 -13.66 -1.12
N PRO A 58 -7.29 -14.38 -2.05
CA PRO A 58 -7.87 -15.64 -2.56
C PRO A 58 -8.19 -16.67 -1.49
N ASP A 59 -7.47 -16.65 -0.37
CA ASP A 59 -7.72 -17.57 0.75
C ASP A 59 -8.82 -17.08 1.72
N GLY A 60 -9.48 -15.95 1.41
CA GLY A 60 -10.55 -15.38 2.23
C GLY A 60 -10.08 -14.45 3.32
N SER A 61 -8.78 -14.30 3.53
CA SER A 61 -8.26 -13.37 4.52
C SER A 61 -8.39 -11.92 4.05
N ILE A 62 -8.30 -10.98 4.99
CA ILE A 62 -8.41 -9.56 4.68
C ILE A 62 -7.19 -9.13 3.86
N CYS A 63 -7.45 -8.45 2.75
CA CYS A 63 -6.40 -7.83 1.93
C CYS A 63 -6.19 -6.40 2.40
N TYR A 64 -5.06 -6.14 3.03
CA TYR A 64 -4.70 -4.78 3.43
C TYR A 64 -4.01 -4.07 2.28
N ILE A 65 -4.32 -2.81 2.08
CA ILE A 65 -3.79 -2.04 0.97
C ILE A 65 -3.18 -0.71 1.42
N LEU A 66 -2.28 -0.20 0.60
CA LEU A 66 -1.68 1.11 0.76
C LEU A 66 -1.87 1.87 -0.54
N GLY A 67 -2.54 3.02 -0.47
CA GLY A 67 -2.76 3.85 -1.65
C GLY A 67 -1.46 4.43 -2.17
N ILE A 68 -1.36 4.55 -3.49
CA ILE A 68 -0.22 5.22 -4.12
C ILE A 68 -0.76 6.36 -4.98
N LYS A 69 -0.46 7.61 -4.57
CA LYS A 69 -0.99 8.79 -5.22
C LYS A 69 -0.46 8.94 -6.64
N LYS A 70 -1.27 9.58 -7.49
CA LYS A 70 -0.89 9.88 -8.86
C LYS A 70 0.43 10.65 -8.94
N GLU A 71 0.63 11.60 -8.03
CA GLU A 71 1.85 12.41 -7.97
C GLU A 71 3.09 11.54 -7.72
N ILE A 72 2.97 10.55 -6.86
CA ILE A 72 4.07 9.61 -6.59
C ILE A 72 4.35 8.77 -7.84
N ARG A 73 3.30 8.24 -8.46
CA ARG A 73 3.44 7.44 -9.69
C ARG A 73 4.15 8.22 -10.80
N LYS A 74 3.80 9.50 -10.93
CA LYS A 74 4.45 10.38 -11.90
C LYS A 74 5.93 10.55 -11.61
N LYS A 75 6.28 10.79 -10.35
CA LYS A 75 7.66 11.01 -9.93
C LYS A 75 8.56 9.80 -10.19
N ILE A 76 8.03 8.60 -9.98
CA ILE A 76 8.80 7.38 -10.18
C ILE A 76 8.67 6.81 -11.60
N GLY A 77 7.83 7.42 -12.43
CA GLY A 77 7.64 6.99 -13.81
C GLY A 77 6.93 5.66 -13.95
N LYS A 78 6.04 5.34 -13.01
CA LYS A 78 5.31 4.07 -12.98
C LYS A 78 3.82 4.30 -12.88
N ASP A 79 3.04 3.31 -13.31
CA ASP A 79 1.59 3.38 -13.24
C ASP A 79 1.02 1.97 -13.04
N ILE A 80 -0.31 1.87 -13.14
CA ILE A 80 -1.04 0.62 -12.95
C ILE A 80 -0.44 -0.48 -13.83
N GLY A 81 -0.19 -1.62 -13.21
CA GLY A 81 0.45 -2.76 -13.86
C GLY A 81 1.96 -2.84 -13.67
N ASP A 82 2.58 -1.76 -13.23
CA ASP A 82 4.03 -1.74 -13.01
C ASP A 82 4.38 -2.26 -11.62
N LYS A 83 5.57 -2.84 -11.48
CA LYS A 83 6.10 -3.25 -10.19
C LYS A 83 6.82 -2.09 -9.53
N VAL A 84 6.66 -1.98 -8.22
CA VAL A 84 7.29 -0.93 -7.43
C VAL A 84 7.89 -1.54 -6.16
N LYS A 85 9.04 -1.04 -5.77
CA LYS A 85 9.66 -1.44 -4.51
C LYS A 85 9.09 -0.59 -3.39
N VAL A 86 8.49 -1.25 -2.41
CA VAL A 86 7.80 -0.59 -1.29
C VAL A 86 8.56 -0.85 -0.01
N ARG A 87 8.81 0.21 0.75
CA ARG A 87 9.34 0.12 2.12
C ARG A 87 8.35 0.81 3.03
N VAL A 88 8.05 0.18 4.15
CA VAL A 88 7.02 0.67 5.07
C VAL A 88 7.51 0.55 6.50
N GLU A 89 7.30 1.61 7.28
CA GLU A 89 7.50 1.55 8.72
C GLU A 89 6.33 2.26 9.41
N GLU A 90 6.03 1.83 10.63
CA GLU A 90 4.95 2.42 11.40
C GLU A 90 5.27 3.86 11.77
N GLN A 91 4.28 4.74 11.59
CA GLN A 91 4.35 6.14 11.98
C GLN A 91 3.90 6.30 13.43
N GLY A 92 4.22 7.43 14.03
CA GLY A 92 3.61 7.81 15.29
C GLY A 92 4.39 7.42 16.52
N ARG A 93 5.66 7.33 16.37
CA ARG A 93 6.56 7.11 17.51
C ARG A 93 7.19 8.38 17.97
#